data_b7a668015ab2462cce2ed3f7a9b2445d
#
_entry.id   b7a668015ab2462cce2ed3f7a9b2445d
#
_cell.length_a   1.000
_cell.length_b   1.000
_cell.length_c   1.000
_cell.angle_alpha   90.00
_cell.angle_beta   90.00
_cell.angle_gamma   90.00
#
_symmetry.space_group_name_H-M   'P 1'
#
loop_
_entity.id
_entity.type
_entity.pdbx_description
1 polymer ?
#
loop_
_entity_poly.entity_id
_entity_poly.type
_entity_poly.pdbx_seq_one_letter_code
_entity_poly.pdbx_strand_id
1 'polypeptide(L)'
;LSAIQWKDAITYLWLDKVTVLDWYDDWIVRSATWETRVPAVIMLKEMQKRRAKPRFSKVNLMIRDLYTCQYCNTPYTKHNLTMDHVVPIKLGGKTKWTNIVAACGPCNNRKGCGTSMKPKQEPYAPDYWDLVAKRKQLQLDVAHPSWEAYLK
;
A
#
# COMPACT_ATOMS: atom_id res chain seq x y z
N LEU A 1 -6.88 4.41 -9.57
CA LEU A 1 -6.26 5.54 -8.87
C LEU A 1 -5.23 5.04 -7.87
N SER A 2 -4.10 5.71 -7.77
CA SER A 2 -3.06 5.43 -6.77
C SER A 2 -2.36 6.73 -6.40
N ALA A 3 -2.11 6.93 -5.11
CA ALA A 3 -1.26 8.01 -4.65
C ALA A 3 0.21 7.66 -4.97
N ILE A 4 0.96 8.63 -5.46
CA ILE A 4 2.40 8.54 -5.70
C ILE A 4 3.11 9.66 -4.96
N GLN A 5 4.42 9.55 -4.78
CA GLN A 5 5.20 10.64 -4.20
C GLN A 5 5.33 11.80 -5.19
N TRP A 6 5.40 13.02 -4.68
CA TRP A 6 5.52 14.22 -5.52
C TRP A 6 6.77 14.19 -6.44
N LYS A 7 7.87 13.59 -5.98
CA LYS A 7 9.09 13.42 -6.78
C LYS A 7 8.86 12.56 -8.02
N ASP A 8 8.06 11.49 -7.88
CA ASP A 8 7.70 10.63 -9.00
C ASP A 8 6.77 11.36 -9.97
N ALA A 9 5.83 12.18 -9.46
CA ALA A 9 4.95 13.00 -10.28
C ALA A 9 5.75 14.00 -11.13
N ILE A 10 6.72 14.70 -10.53
CA ILE A 10 7.63 15.60 -11.24
C ILE A 10 8.46 14.85 -12.29
N THR A 11 8.97 13.67 -11.96
CA THR A 11 9.73 12.84 -12.91
C THR A 11 8.87 12.43 -14.12
N TYR A 12 7.62 12.04 -13.89
CA TYR A 12 6.70 11.71 -14.99
C TYR A 12 6.34 12.94 -15.84
N LEU A 13 6.19 14.10 -15.22
CA LEU A 13 5.95 15.36 -15.92
C LEU A 13 7.15 15.71 -16.82
N TRP A 14 8.36 15.66 -16.27
CA TRP A 14 9.59 15.93 -17.01
C TRP A 14 9.80 14.98 -18.20
N LEU A 15 9.44 13.70 -18.03
CA LEU A 15 9.52 12.67 -19.08
C LEU A 15 8.34 12.73 -20.08
N ASP A 16 7.48 13.74 -20.00
CA ASP A 16 6.27 13.89 -20.82
C ASP A 16 5.32 12.67 -20.80
N LYS A 17 5.31 11.92 -19.71
CA LYS A 17 4.49 10.68 -19.56
C LYS A 17 3.10 10.93 -18.99
N VAL A 18 2.82 12.15 -18.54
CA VAL A 18 1.57 12.51 -17.88
C VAL A 18 1.00 13.81 -18.43
N THR A 19 -0.32 13.93 -18.32
CA THR A 19 -1.06 15.18 -18.41
C THR A 19 -1.44 15.59 -16.99
N VAL A 20 -1.15 16.82 -16.59
CA VAL A 20 -1.58 17.35 -15.30
C VAL A 20 -3.02 17.78 -15.40
N LEU A 21 -3.86 17.27 -14.50
CA LEU A 21 -5.27 17.63 -14.39
C LEU A 21 -5.49 18.72 -13.35
N ASP A 22 -4.65 18.74 -12.30
CA ASP A 22 -4.73 19.72 -11.24
C ASP A 22 -3.37 19.90 -10.54
N TRP A 23 -3.15 21.08 -9.93
CA TRP A 23 -1.91 21.49 -9.30
C TRP A 23 -2.13 21.84 -7.83
N TYR A 24 -1.10 21.70 -6.99
CA TYR A 24 -1.07 22.35 -5.69
C TYR A 24 -0.86 23.86 -5.89
N ASP A 25 -1.66 24.71 -5.26
CA ASP A 25 -1.60 26.16 -5.46
C ASP A 25 -0.30 26.78 -4.95
N ASP A 26 0.14 26.36 -3.76
CA ASP A 26 1.26 26.97 -3.04
C ASP A 26 2.50 26.07 -2.95
N TRP A 27 2.51 24.93 -3.65
CA TRP A 27 3.65 24.01 -3.59
C TRP A 27 4.50 24.09 -4.85
N ILE A 28 5.59 24.90 -4.76
CA ILE A 28 6.56 25.07 -5.82
C ILE A 28 7.85 24.34 -5.47
N VAL A 29 8.40 23.63 -6.44
CA VAL A 29 9.73 22.99 -6.34
C VAL A 29 10.69 23.64 -7.33
N ARG A 30 11.95 23.77 -6.89
CA ARG A 30 13.01 24.45 -7.65
C ARG A 30 14.24 23.57 -7.76
N SER A 31 14.90 23.67 -8.89
CA SER A 31 16.28 23.21 -9.09
C SER A 31 17.15 24.38 -9.54
N ALA A 32 18.43 24.16 -9.79
CA ALA A 32 19.33 25.22 -10.23
C ALA A 32 18.91 25.90 -11.55
N THR A 33 18.18 25.20 -12.42
CA THR A 33 17.83 25.63 -13.78
C THR A 33 16.33 25.57 -14.10
N TRP A 34 15.50 25.16 -13.14
CA TRP A 34 14.10 24.91 -13.42
C TRP A 34 13.23 25.07 -12.17
N GLU A 35 12.02 25.57 -12.38
CA GLU A 35 10.99 25.74 -11.36
C GLU A 35 9.65 25.23 -11.87
N THR A 36 8.86 24.54 -11.01
CA THR A 36 7.49 24.15 -11.34
C THR A 36 6.64 24.00 -10.09
N ARG A 37 5.32 24.06 -10.27
CA ARG A 37 4.37 23.64 -9.24
C ARG A 37 4.36 22.11 -9.14
N VAL A 38 4.02 21.59 -7.97
CA VAL A 38 3.80 20.16 -7.78
C VAL A 38 2.43 19.79 -8.33
N PRO A 39 2.31 18.79 -9.21
CA PRO A 39 1.02 18.30 -9.67
C PRO A 39 0.24 17.64 -8.52
N ALA A 40 -1.03 18.03 -8.31
CA ALA A 40 -1.94 17.38 -7.37
C ALA A 40 -2.60 16.15 -7.98
N VAL A 41 -3.00 16.24 -9.26
CA VAL A 41 -3.62 15.14 -10.01
C VAL A 41 -2.96 15.04 -11.37
N ILE A 42 -2.53 13.82 -11.71
CA ILE A 42 -1.93 13.51 -13.02
C ILE A 42 -2.65 12.34 -13.68
N MET A 43 -2.74 12.39 -14.99
CA MET A 43 -3.23 11.30 -15.84
C MET A 43 -2.08 10.80 -16.72
N LEU A 44 -1.83 9.48 -16.72
CA LEU A 44 -0.84 8.88 -17.62
C LEU A 44 -1.33 9.01 -19.07
N LYS A 45 -0.45 9.48 -19.97
CA LYS A 45 -0.73 9.56 -21.42
C LYS A 45 -0.90 8.17 -22.03
N GLU A 46 -0.15 7.19 -21.50
CA GLU A 46 -0.26 5.80 -21.91
C GLU A 46 -0.69 4.92 -20.73
N MET A 47 -1.67 4.06 -20.97
CA MET A 47 -2.13 3.13 -19.95
C MET A 47 -1.08 2.04 -19.70
N GLN A 48 -0.46 2.07 -18.53
CA GLN A 48 0.46 1.00 -18.11
C GLN A 48 -0.31 -0.33 -18.05
N LYS A 49 0.25 -1.38 -18.68
CA LYS A 49 -0.29 -2.74 -18.53
C LYS A 49 -0.33 -3.10 -17.05
N ARG A 50 -1.53 -3.26 -16.50
CA ARG A 50 -1.73 -3.59 -15.08
C ARG A 50 -1.11 -4.95 -14.81
N ARG A 51 -0.27 -5.06 -13.79
CA ARG A 51 0.23 -6.36 -13.35
C ARG A 51 -0.95 -7.17 -12.82
N ALA A 52 -1.20 -8.33 -13.40
CA ALA A 52 -2.28 -9.22 -13.01
C ALA A 52 -2.20 -9.66 -11.54
N LYS A 53 -0.99 -9.73 -10.99
CA LYS A 53 -0.73 -10.13 -9.59
C LYS A 53 0.04 -9.06 -8.85
N PRO A 54 -0.48 -8.54 -7.71
CA PRO A 54 0.24 -7.60 -6.88
C PRO A 54 1.54 -8.17 -6.35
N ARG A 55 2.59 -7.34 -6.37
CA ARG A 55 3.87 -7.72 -5.76
C ARG A 55 3.71 -7.89 -4.25
N PHE A 56 4.28 -8.98 -3.69
CA PHE A 56 4.38 -9.15 -2.26
C PHE A 56 5.26 -8.03 -1.66
N SER A 57 4.73 -7.30 -0.70
CA SER A 57 5.44 -6.29 0.09
C SER A 57 4.76 -6.11 1.44
N LYS A 58 5.50 -5.59 2.43
CA LYS A 58 4.93 -5.30 3.75
C LYS A 58 3.71 -4.37 3.65
N VAL A 59 3.80 -3.31 2.83
CA VAL A 59 2.70 -2.34 2.64
C VAL A 59 1.46 -3.03 2.07
N ASN A 60 1.61 -3.79 1.00
CA ASN A 60 0.47 -4.49 0.39
C ASN A 60 -0.11 -5.57 1.32
N LEU A 61 0.74 -6.23 2.14
CA LEU A 61 0.27 -7.15 3.17
C LEU A 61 -0.59 -6.44 4.22
N MET A 62 -0.12 -5.30 4.74
CA MET A 62 -0.89 -4.53 5.73
C MET A 62 -2.22 -4.02 5.15
N ILE A 63 -2.24 -3.62 3.87
CA ILE A 63 -3.47 -3.23 3.17
C ILE A 63 -4.39 -4.43 3.02
N ARG A 64 -3.90 -5.61 2.60
CA ARG A 64 -4.71 -6.84 2.52
C ARG A 64 -5.39 -7.16 3.83
N ASP A 65 -4.67 -7.02 4.93
CA ASP A 65 -5.14 -7.34 6.29
C ASP A 65 -5.77 -6.13 6.99
N LEU A 66 -6.04 -5.03 6.26
CA LEU A 66 -6.70 -3.80 6.75
C LEU A 66 -6.04 -3.23 8.02
N TYR A 67 -4.70 -3.29 8.10
CA TYR A 67 -3.94 -2.91 9.29
C TYR A 67 -4.45 -3.56 10.58
N THR A 68 -4.97 -4.78 10.49
CA THR A 68 -5.56 -5.53 11.60
C THR A 68 -4.72 -6.76 11.90
N CYS A 69 -4.44 -7.01 13.18
CA CYS A 69 -3.77 -8.23 13.60
C CYS A 69 -4.65 -9.45 13.31
N GLN A 70 -4.16 -10.40 12.52
CA GLN A 70 -4.93 -11.58 12.10
C GLN A 70 -5.11 -12.62 13.22
N TYR A 71 -4.51 -12.43 14.38
CA TYR A 71 -4.68 -13.30 15.53
C TYR A 71 -5.69 -12.77 16.56
N CYS A 72 -5.55 -11.52 17.00
CA CYS A 72 -6.47 -10.92 17.98
C CYS A 72 -7.58 -10.08 17.35
N ASN A 73 -7.51 -9.83 16.04
CA ASN A 73 -8.47 -9.01 15.30
C ASN A 73 -8.55 -7.55 15.77
N THR A 74 -7.50 -7.03 16.38
CA THR A 74 -7.41 -5.63 16.80
C THR A 74 -6.80 -4.82 15.70
N PRO A 75 -7.39 -3.66 15.32
CA PRO A 75 -6.78 -2.73 14.35
C PRO A 75 -5.59 -2.00 14.98
N TYR A 76 -4.59 -1.70 14.19
CA TYR A 76 -3.37 -1.01 14.60
C TYR A 76 -2.95 0.04 13.59
N THR A 77 -2.12 0.97 14.03
CA THR A 77 -1.42 1.90 13.12
C THR A 77 -0.30 1.18 12.36
N LYS A 78 0.13 1.77 11.25
CA LYS A 78 1.14 1.23 10.34
C LYS A 78 2.44 0.76 11.02
N HIS A 79 2.82 1.40 12.13
CA HIS A 79 4.11 1.13 12.79
C HIS A 79 4.07 -0.04 13.79
N ASN A 80 2.89 -0.42 14.25
CA ASN A 80 2.71 -1.38 15.33
C ASN A 80 2.41 -2.81 14.85
N LEU A 81 2.47 -3.05 13.53
CA LEU A 81 2.27 -4.36 12.94
C LEU A 81 3.56 -4.92 12.34
N THR A 82 3.74 -6.20 12.55
CA THR A 82 4.82 -7.03 12.02
C THR A 82 4.27 -8.03 11.01
N MET A 83 5.15 -8.63 10.22
CA MET A 83 4.82 -9.78 9.37
C MET A 83 5.12 -11.06 10.14
N ASP A 84 4.15 -11.96 10.22
CA ASP A 84 4.33 -13.28 10.82
C ASP A 84 4.14 -14.41 9.82
N HIS A 85 5.00 -15.42 9.91
CA HIS A 85 4.87 -16.64 9.13
C HIS A 85 3.91 -17.61 9.82
N VAL A 86 2.76 -17.89 9.22
CA VAL A 86 1.78 -18.86 9.77
C VAL A 86 2.44 -20.21 9.99
N VAL A 87 3.09 -20.75 8.95
CA VAL A 87 4.05 -21.86 9.07
C VAL A 87 5.44 -21.26 9.21
N PRO A 88 6.12 -21.45 10.35
CA PRO A 88 7.45 -20.90 10.60
C PRO A 88 8.48 -21.34 9.56
N ILE A 89 9.48 -20.48 9.31
CA ILE A 89 10.58 -20.78 8.38
C ILE A 89 11.30 -22.07 8.78
N LYS A 90 11.50 -22.30 10.08
CA LYS A 90 12.10 -23.53 10.62
C LYS A 90 11.36 -24.82 10.24
N LEU A 91 10.06 -24.70 9.94
CA LEU A 91 9.20 -25.80 9.50
C LEU A 91 8.92 -25.77 8.00
N GLY A 92 9.77 -25.10 7.21
CA GLY A 92 9.66 -25.04 5.76
C GLY A 92 8.72 -23.94 5.24
N GLY A 93 8.21 -23.07 6.11
CA GLY A 93 7.37 -21.95 5.72
C GLY A 93 8.11 -20.96 4.82
N LYS A 94 7.46 -20.53 3.72
CA LYS A 94 8.05 -19.59 2.75
C LYS A 94 7.43 -18.21 2.93
N THR A 95 8.22 -17.16 2.63
CA THR A 95 7.73 -15.78 2.58
C THR A 95 6.92 -15.54 1.30
N LYS A 96 5.62 -15.82 1.38
CA LYS A 96 4.67 -15.67 0.27
C LYS A 96 3.28 -15.26 0.80
N TRP A 97 2.44 -14.75 -0.07
CA TRP A 97 1.09 -14.30 0.22
C TRP A 97 0.26 -15.29 1.05
N THR A 98 0.38 -16.58 0.74
CA THR A 98 -0.38 -17.67 1.37
C THR A 98 0.24 -18.21 2.66
N ASN A 99 1.26 -17.55 3.20
CA ASN A 99 1.89 -17.95 4.47
C ASN A 99 2.23 -16.78 5.40
N ILE A 100 2.01 -15.53 4.97
CA ILE A 100 2.33 -14.34 5.80
C ILE A 100 1.03 -13.62 6.16
N VAL A 101 0.94 -13.18 7.41
CA VAL A 101 -0.15 -12.36 7.93
C VAL A 101 0.38 -11.16 8.72
N ALA A 102 -0.45 -10.13 8.84
CA ALA A 102 -0.20 -9.02 9.75
C ALA A 102 -0.45 -9.46 11.19
N ALA A 103 0.51 -9.22 12.08
CA ALA A 103 0.41 -9.55 13.50
C ALA A 103 0.92 -8.40 14.37
N CYS A 104 0.26 -8.14 15.49
CA CYS A 104 0.81 -7.26 16.51
C CYS A 104 1.97 -7.94 17.25
N GLY A 105 2.87 -7.13 17.83
CA GLY A 105 4.03 -7.64 18.57
C GLY A 105 3.67 -8.67 19.63
N PRO A 106 2.70 -8.42 20.52
CA PRO A 106 2.28 -9.39 21.55
C PRO A 106 1.80 -10.74 20.99
N CYS A 107 1.00 -10.74 19.91
CA CYS A 107 0.53 -11.98 19.29
C CYS A 107 1.66 -12.72 18.58
N ASN A 108 2.53 -12.00 17.86
CA ASN A 108 3.67 -12.58 17.16
C ASN A 108 4.65 -13.24 18.16
N ASN A 109 4.97 -12.55 19.27
CA ASN A 109 5.83 -13.08 20.31
C ASN A 109 5.21 -14.32 20.98
N ARG A 110 3.91 -14.26 21.31
CA ARG A 110 3.20 -15.40 21.92
C ARG A 110 3.15 -16.62 21.01
N LYS A 111 2.96 -16.43 19.71
CA LYS A 111 3.00 -17.51 18.72
C LYS A 111 4.39 -18.10 18.57
N GLY A 112 5.43 -17.25 18.52
CA GLY A 112 6.80 -17.67 18.32
C GLY A 112 6.97 -18.56 17.08
N CYS A 113 7.69 -19.67 17.24
CA CYS A 113 7.90 -20.66 16.18
C CYS A 113 6.85 -21.79 16.20
N GLY A 114 5.76 -21.63 16.94
CA GLY A 114 4.69 -22.62 17.01
C GLY A 114 3.69 -22.53 15.85
N THR A 115 2.90 -23.59 15.68
CA THR A 115 1.81 -23.66 14.69
C THR A 115 0.42 -23.80 15.34
N SER A 116 0.35 -23.85 16.67
CA SER A 116 -0.90 -23.98 17.43
C SER A 116 -1.81 -22.76 17.30
N MET A 117 -1.23 -21.57 17.16
CA MET A 117 -1.96 -20.32 17.01
C MET A 117 -2.23 -20.06 15.53
N LYS A 118 -3.51 -20.16 15.14
CA LYS A 118 -3.93 -19.94 13.75
C LYS A 118 -4.50 -18.54 13.56
N PRO A 119 -4.26 -17.89 12.41
CA PRO A 119 -4.92 -16.64 12.07
C PRO A 119 -6.42 -16.87 11.89
N LYS A 120 -7.24 -15.84 12.17
CA LYS A 120 -8.70 -15.90 12.01
C LYS A 120 -9.12 -16.05 10.55
N GLN A 121 -8.33 -15.50 9.63
CA GLN A 121 -8.51 -15.68 8.19
C GLN A 121 -7.26 -16.34 7.63
N GLU A 122 -7.44 -17.37 6.80
CA GLU A 122 -6.33 -18.00 6.10
C GLU A 122 -5.66 -16.98 5.14
N PRO A 123 -4.32 -16.91 5.13
CA PRO A 123 -3.62 -15.99 4.25
C PRO A 123 -3.80 -16.37 2.77
N TYR A 124 -4.13 -15.41 1.94
CA TYR A 124 -4.36 -15.58 0.52
C TYR A 124 -3.56 -14.58 -0.33
N ALA A 125 -3.42 -14.87 -1.61
CA ALA A 125 -2.83 -13.95 -2.57
C ALA A 125 -3.91 -13.03 -3.12
N PRO A 126 -3.87 -11.71 -2.81
CA PRO A 126 -4.87 -10.77 -3.31
C PRO A 126 -4.69 -10.53 -4.81
N ASP A 127 -5.77 -10.25 -5.50
CA ASP A 127 -5.70 -9.67 -6.83
C ASP A 127 -5.53 -8.13 -6.77
N TYR A 128 -5.42 -7.50 -7.91
CA TYR A 128 -5.26 -6.04 -8.00
C TYR A 128 -6.48 -5.31 -7.43
N TRP A 129 -7.68 -5.78 -7.77
CA TRP A 129 -8.92 -5.11 -7.38
C TRP A 129 -9.24 -5.26 -5.90
N ASP A 130 -8.90 -6.40 -5.31
CA ASP A 130 -8.99 -6.63 -3.86
C ASP A 130 -8.15 -5.59 -3.09
N LEU A 131 -6.89 -5.38 -3.49
CA LEU A 131 -6.07 -4.36 -2.86
C LEU A 131 -6.59 -2.94 -3.08
N VAL A 132 -7.15 -2.64 -4.25
CA VAL A 132 -7.77 -1.32 -4.52
C VAL A 132 -8.99 -1.10 -3.62
N ALA A 133 -9.88 -2.09 -3.52
CA ALA A 133 -11.05 -2.00 -2.65
C ALA A 133 -10.67 -1.78 -1.18
N LYS A 134 -9.68 -2.55 -0.70
CA LYS A 134 -9.19 -2.42 0.68
C LYS A 134 -8.49 -1.09 0.96
N ARG A 135 -7.77 -0.53 -0.02
CA ARG A 135 -7.22 0.83 0.10
C ARG A 135 -8.30 1.89 0.25
N LYS A 136 -9.40 1.78 -0.52
CA LYS A 136 -10.55 2.68 -0.38
C LYS A 136 -11.19 2.57 1.01
N GLN A 137 -11.34 1.34 1.52
CA GLN A 137 -11.88 1.09 2.86
C GLN A 137 -11.02 1.70 3.98
N LEU A 138 -9.70 1.77 3.80
CA LEU A 138 -8.76 2.35 4.78
C LEU A 138 -8.80 3.88 4.83
N GLN A 139 -9.68 4.54 4.08
CA GLN A 139 -9.77 6.00 3.99
C GLN A 139 -8.37 6.63 3.89
N LEU A 140 -7.85 6.67 2.66
CA LEU A 140 -6.62 7.42 2.40
C LEU A 140 -6.89 8.89 2.79
N ASP A 141 -6.05 9.47 3.64
CA ASP A 141 -6.07 10.90 3.91
C ASP A 141 -6.07 11.64 2.57
N VAL A 142 -7.10 12.45 2.33
CA VAL A 142 -7.23 13.24 1.11
C VAL A 142 -6.25 14.40 1.24
N ALA A 143 -5.09 14.26 0.59
CA ALA A 143 -4.03 15.25 0.68
C ALA A 143 -4.34 16.54 -0.09
N HIS A 144 -5.34 16.53 -0.97
CA HIS A 144 -5.77 17.72 -1.74
C HIS A 144 -7.27 17.63 -2.08
N PRO A 145 -8.04 18.74 -2.00
CA PRO A 145 -9.49 18.75 -2.26
C PRO A 145 -9.88 18.22 -3.65
N SER A 146 -9.07 18.47 -4.68
CA SER A 146 -9.34 17.96 -6.02
C SER A 146 -9.37 16.43 -6.12
N TRP A 147 -8.77 15.72 -5.17
CA TRP A 147 -8.79 14.25 -5.15
C TRP A 147 -10.18 13.68 -4.91
N GLU A 148 -11.06 14.41 -4.20
CA GLU A 148 -12.42 13.95 -3.90
C GLU A 148 -13.22 13.65 -5.17
N ALA A 149 -13.03 14.43 -6.24
CA ALA A 149 -13.68 14.20 -7.52
C ALA A 149 -13.28 12.87 -8.18
N TYR A 150 -12.10 12.33 -7.86
CA TYR A 150 -11.53 11.13 -8.48
C TYR A 150 -11.55 9.90 -7.56
N LEU A 151 -11.95 10.05 -6.30
CA LEU A 151 -11.99 8.96 -5.31
C LEU A 151 -13.37 8.31 -5.16
N LYS A 152 -14.38 8.83 -5.84
CA LYS A 152 -15.76 8.30 -5.88
C LYS A 152 -15.89 7.02 -6.67
#